data_3ea9a23b0761cdb2d76eba85dac47d8b
#
_entry.id   3ea9a23b0761cdb2d76eba85dac47d8b
#
_cell.length_a   1.000
_cell.length_b   1.000
_cell.length_c   1.000
_cell.angle_alpha   90.00
_cell.angle_beta   90.00
_cell.angle_gamma   90.00
#
_symmetry.space_group_name_H-M   'P 1'
#
loop_
_entity.id
_entity.type
_entity.pdbx_description
1 polymer ?
#
loop_
_entity_poly.entity_id
_entity_poly.type
_entity_poly.pdbx_seq_one_letter_code
_entity_poly.pdbx_strand_id
1 'polypeptide(L)'
;HDAGEVAAALAIESITAFIRRSSHDPDFSWPYGIDRQLSYDANRLRTAVQLANRRIFHAAERNHEYNGMGTTTVGALVSGGRMSVAHVGDSRLYLIRAGAIHRLTDDDSWAATILAHDPRLTASDLARHPMRNVLTNVLGARDQVDVHMSEHNLEPGDIVLLCSDGLHGVLEDEMLASIALNEPDVDLATRKLVDTAINNGSRDNVTAIVFRFNGVPA
;
A
#
# COMPACT_ATOMS: atom_id res chain seq x y z
N HIS A 1 -0.38 -3.08 19.71
CA HIS A 1 0.59 -3.74 18.80
C HIS A 1 0.09 -5.11 18.35
N ASP A 2 -0.26 -6.05 19.26
CA ASP A 2 -0.62 -7.43 18.90
C ASP A 2 -1.85 -7.51 17.98
N ALA A 3 -2.86 -6.68 18.19
CA ALA A 3 -4.07 -6.67 17.36
C ALA A 3 -3.83 -6.15 15.93
N GLY A 4 -2.90 -5.21 15.75
CA GLY A 4 -2.49 -4.71 14.43
C GLY A 4 -1.76 -5.77 13.61
N GLU A 5 -0.89 -6.56 14.23
CA GLU A 5 -0.18 -7.68 13.58
C GLU A 5 -1.16 -8.76 13.12
N VAL A 6 -2.18 -9.07 13.93
CA VAL A 6 -3.26 -10.00 13.56
C VAL A 6 -4.03 -9.47 12.36
N ALA A 7 -4.40 -8.17 12.35
CA ALA A 7 -5.10 -7.56 11.23
C ALA A 7 -4.26 -7.60 9.94
N ALA A 8 -2.97 -7.28 10.01
CA ALA A 8 -2.05 -7.35 8.88
C ALA A 8 -1.91 -8.78 8.33
N ALA A 9 -1.77 -9.78 9.21
CA ALA A 9 -1.69 -11.19 8.81
C ALA A 9 -2.98 -11.64 8.11
N LEU A 10 -4.16 -11.29 8.65
CA LEU A 10 -5.45 -11.58 8.05
C LEU A 10 -5.62 -10.91 6.68
N ALA A 11 -5.12 -9.67 6.53
CA ALA A 11 -5.14 -8.96 5.25
C ALA A 11 -4.34 -9.70 4.19
N ILE A 12 -3.07 -10.01 4.48
CA ILE A 12 -2.16 -10.72 3.55
C ILE A 12 -2.74 -12.07 3.15
N GLU A 13 -3.19 -12.87 4.12
CA GLU A 13 -3.78 -14.18 3.87
C GLU A 13 -5.01 -14.08 2.96
N SER A 14 -5.92 -13.15 3.24
CA SER A 14 -7.16 -12.98 2.48
C SER A 14 -6.89 -12.52 1.05
N ILE A 15 -6.04 -11.51 0.88
CA ILE A 15 -5.69 -10.95 -0.42
C ILE A 15 -5.00 -12.01 -1.28
N THR A 16 -3.98 -12.68 -0.74
CA THR A 16 -3.21 -13.67 -1.50
C THR A 16 -4.04 -14.89 -1.85
N ALA A 17 -4.89 -15.39 -0.94
CA ALA A 17 -5.78 -16.51 -1.19
C ALA A 17 -6.78 -16.21 -2.31
N PHE A 18 -7.37 -15.00 -2.30
CA PHE A 18 -8.31 -14.57 -3.33
C PHE A 18 -7.63 -14.42 -4.69
N ILE A 19 -6.49 -13.72 -4.75
CA ILE A 19 -5.75 -13.51 -6.01
C ILE A 19 -5.32 -14.84 -6.63
N ARG A 20 -4.83 -15.79 -5.83
CA ARG A 20 -4.46 -17.13 -6.32
C ARG A 20 -5.67 -17.90 -6.87
N ARG A 21 -6.78 -17.92 -6.14
CA ARG A 21 -8.00 -18.64 -6.57
C ARG A 21 -8.60 -18.04 -7.82
N SER A 22 -8.74 -16.72 -7.88
CA SER A 22 -9.33 -16.03 -9.04
C SER A 22 -8.48 -16.07 -10.30
N SER A 23 -7.21 -16.48 -10.22
CA SER A 23 -6.35 -16.67 -11.40
C SER A 23 -6.68 -17.93 -12.20
N HIS A 24 -7.34 -18.92 -11.58
CA HIS A 24 -7.56 -20.24 -12.14
C HIS A 24 -9.05 -20.57 -12.36
N ASP A 25 -9.95 -19.68 -11.98
CA ASP A 25 -11.39 -19.89 -12.05
C ASP A 25 -12.03 -18.79 -12.91
N PRO A 26 -12.36 -19.07 -14.19
CA PRO A 26 -13.01 -18.12 -15.07
C PRO A 26 -14.47 -17.82 -14.67
N ASP A 27 -15.14 -18.72 -13.92
CA ASP A 27 -16.51 -18.56 -13.45
C ASP A 27 -16.60 -17.90 -12.07
N PHE A 28 -15.55 -17.23 -11.68
CA PHE A 28 -15.43 -16.60 -10.38
C PHE A 28 -16.51 -15.53 -10.14
N SER A 29 -17.20 -15.61 -9.02
CA SER A 29 -18.22 -14.62 -8.64
C SER A 29 -17.59 -13.34 -8.06
N TRP A 30 -18.15 -12.21 -8.42
CA TRP A 30 -17.74 -10.88 -7.97
C TRP A 30 -18.65 -10.37 -6.85
N PRO A 31 -18.35 -10.61 -5.58
CA PRO A 31 -19.24 -10.30 -4.47
C PRO A 31 -19.55 -8.81 -4.30
N TYR A 32 -18.70 -7.93 -4.86
CA TYR A 32 -18.86 -6.47 -4.82
C TYR A 32 -19.08 -5.84 -6.20
N GLY A 33 -19.39 -6.67 -7.20
CA GLY A 33 -19.57 -6.22 -8.57
C GLY A 33 -18.26 -5.88 -9.26
N ILE A 34 -18.35 -5.50 -10.52
CA ILE A 34 -17.24 -5.12 -11.39
C ILE A 34 -17.34 -3.62 -11.69
N ASP A 35 -16.26 -2.91 -11.48
CA ASP A 35 -16.08 -1.56 -11.99
C ASP A 35 -15.61 -1.63 -13.44
N ARG A 36 -16.42 -1.10 -14.37
CA ARG A 36 -16.13 -1.15 -15.79
C ARG A 36 -15.01 -0.21 -16.25
N GLN A 37 -14.59 0.70 -15.37
CA GLN A 37 -13.46 1.61 -15.63
C GLN A 37 -12.10 0.96 -15.30
N LEU A 38 -12.13 -0.14 -14.55
CA LEU A 38 -10.94 -0.88 -14.13
C LEU A 38 -10.72 -2.12 -14.98
N SER A 39 -9.46 -2.50 -15.19
CA SER A 39 -9.11 -3.78 -15.80
C SER A 39 -9.61 -4.97 -14.97
N TYR A 40 -9.57 -6.17 -15.57
CA TYR A 40 -9.90 -7.41 -14.88
C TYR A 40 -9.01 -7.61 -13.63
N ASP A 41 -7.70 -7.40 -13.74
CA ASP A 41 -6.76 -7.56 -12.64
C ASP A 41 -6.94 -6.50 -11.55
N ALA A 42 -7.25 -5.25 -11.92
CA ALA A 42 -7.57 -4.20 -10.96
C ALA A 42 -8.86 -4.53 -10.18
N ASN A 43 -9.90 -5.04 -10.83
CA ASN A 43 -11.11 -5.51 -10.16
C ASN A 43 -10.83 -6.69 -9.21
N ARG A 44 -9.95 -7.63 -9.60
CA ARG A 44 -9.52 -8.73 -8.72
C ARG A 44 -8.84 -8.20 -7.46
N LEU A 45 -7.89 -7.29 -7.62
CA LEU A 45 -7.16 -6.71 -6.51
C LEU A 45 -8.09 -5.90 -5.59
N ARG A 46 -8.98 -5.07 -6.16
CA ARG A 46 -10.00 -4.34 -5.40
C ARG A 46 -10.87 -5.28 -4.56
N THR A 47 -11.41 -6.32 -5.20
CA THR A 47 -12.26 -7.31 -4.52
C THR A 47 -11.51 -8.05 -3.41
N ALA A 48 -10.23 -8.39 -3.64
CA ALA A 48 -9.38 -9.02 -2.64
C ALA A 48 -9.24 -8.16 -1.38
N VAL A 49 -9.01 -6.85 -1.55
CA VAL A 49 -8.88 -5.90 -0.43
C VAL A 49 -10.21 -5.72 0.31
N GLN A 50 -11.34 -5.63 -0.42
CA GLN A 50 -12.67 -5.54 0.21
C GLN A 50 -13.02 -6.78 1.04
N LEU A 51 -12.66 -7.98 0.54
CA LEU A 51 -12.83 -9.23 1.29
C LEU A 51 -11.94 -9.29 2.53
N ALA A 52 -10.71 -8.80 2.42
CA ALA A 52 -9.81 -8.70 3.56
C ALA A 52 -10.38 -7.77 4.64
N ASN A 53 -10.88 -6.60 4.25
CA ASN A 53 -11.56 -5.68 5.16
C ASN A 53 -12.68 -6.36 5.92
N ARG A 54 -13.59 -7.01 5.22
CA ARG A 54 -14.72 -7.69 5.84
C ARG A 54 -14.30 -8.81 6.80
N ARG A 55 -13.26 -9.57 6.44
CA ARG A 55 -12.71 -10.61 7.32
C ARG A 55 -12.15 -10.03 8.62
N ILE A 56 -11.38 -8.94 8.54
CA ILE A 56 -10.80 -8.26 9.70
C ILE A 56 -11.90 -7.69 10.58
N PHE A 57 -12.86 -6.97 9.98
CA PHE A 57 -13.99 -6.38 10.69
C PHE A 57 -14.78 -7.43 11.47
N HIS A 58 -15.16 -8.55 10.84
CA HIS A 58 -15.87 -9.62 11.53
C HIS A 58 -15.02 -10.37 12.57
N ALA A 59 -13.72 -10.46 12.40
CA ALA A 59 -12.85 -11.04 13.41
C ALA A 59 -12.80 -10.16 14.66
N ALA A 60 -12.75 -8.83 14.48
CA ALA A 60 -12.81 -7.85 15.57
C ALA A 60 -14.14 -7.89 16.33
N GLU A 61 -15.28 -8.05 15.60
CA GLU A 61 -16.60 -8.15 16.25
C GLU A 61 -16.78 -9.42 17.08
N ARG A 62 -16.14 -10.52 16.68
CA ARG A 62 -16.30 -11.84 17.34
C ARG A 62 -15.39 -12.06 18.52
N ASN A 63 -14.32 -11.30 18.65
CA ASN A 63 -13.33 -11.45 19.71
C ASN A 63 -13.00 -10.10 20.35
N HIS A 64 -13.35 -9.95 21.62
CA HIS A 64 -13.08 -8.73 22.39
C HIS A 64 -11.60 -8.33 22.43
N GLU A 65 -10.67 -9.30 22.34
CA GLU A 65 -9.24 -9.04 22.30
C GLU A 65 -8.81 -8.29 21.03
N TYR A 66 -9.61 -8.41 19.95
CA TYR A 66 -9.36 -7.78 18.65
C TYR A 66 -10.23 -6.54 18.43
N ASN A 67 -10.95 -6.08 19.45
CA ASN A 67 -11.82 -4.93 19.32
C ASN A 67 -11.06 -3.68 18.86
N GLY A 68 -11.51 -3.10 17.75
CA GLY A 68 -10.87 -1.93 17.14
C GLY A 68 -9.57 -2.23 16.39
N MET A 69 -9.22 -3.50 16.13
CA MET A 69 -8.06 -3.80 15.28
C MET A 69 -8.28 -3.30 13.87
N GLY A 70 -7.22 -2.81 13.27
CA GLY A 70 -7.18 -2.36 11.88
C GLY A 70 -5.77 -2.39 11.34
N THR A 71 -5.65 -2.29 10.03
CA THR A 71 -4.36 -2.19 9.34
C THR A 71 -4.47 -1.38 8.08
N THR A 72 -3.38 -0.77 7.65
CA THR A 72 -3.23 -0.24 6.30
C THR A 72 -2.92 -1.37 5.31
N THR A 73 -3.05 -1.11 4.03
CA THR A 73 -2.56 -2.01 2.98
C THR A 73 -2.16 -1.21 1.76
N VAL A 74 -1.09 -1.65 1.12
CA VAL A 74 -0.72 -1.26 -0.23
C VAL A 74 -0.32 -2.51 -0.99
N GLY A 75 -0.84 -2.68 -2.19
CA GLY A 75 -0.60 -3.86 -3.00
C GLY A 75 -0.49 -3.53 -4.48
N ALA A 76 0.32 -4.32 -5.18
CA ALA A 76 0.47 -4.25 -6.62
C ALA A 76 0.27 -5.62 -7.26
N LEU A 77 -0.50 -5.66 -8.35
CA LEU A 77 -0.66 -6.83 -9.19
C LEU A 77 -0.13 -6.51 -10.59
N VAL A 78 0.95 -7.20 -10.97
CA VAL A 78 1.62 -6.97 -12.26
C VAL A 78 1.28 -8.09 -13.24
N SER A 79 0.79 -7.74 -14.40
CA SER A 79 0.44 -8.66 -15.48
C SER A 79 0.70 -8.02 -16.82
N GLY A 80 1.47 -8.67 -17.70
CA GLY A 80 1.73 -8.21 -19.06
C GLY A 80 2.28 -6.78 -19.17
N GLY A 81 3.10 -6.35 -18.21
CA GLY A 81 3.64 -4.98 -18.18
C GLY A 81 2.68 -3.91 -17.63
N ARG A 82 1.48 -4.30 -17.22
CA ARG A 82 0.54 -3.42 -16.50
C ARG A 82 0.58 -3.72 -15.02
N MET A 83 0.65 -2.67 -14.20
CA MET A 83 0.58 -2.74 -12.75
C MET A 83 -0.74 -2.14 -12.28
N SER A 84 -1.56 -2.94 -11.61
CA SER A 84 -2.74 -2.46 -10.85
C SER A 84 -2.31 -2.23 -9.41
N VAL A 85 -2.63 -1.06 -8.85
CA VAL A 85 -2.29 -0.67 -7.48
C VAL A 85 -3.58 -0.51 -6.69
N ALA A 86 -3.61 -1.08 -5.48
CA ALA A 86 -4.66 -0.85 -4.50
C ALA A 86 -4.04 -0.39 -3.18
N HIS A 87 -4.64 0.62 -2.54
CA HIS A 87 -4.23 1.00 -1.20
C HIS A 87 -5.41 1.45 -0.32
N VAL A 88 -5.19 1.32 0.98
CA VAL A 88 -6.03 1.81 2.07
C VAL A 88 -5.08 2.23 3.19
N GLY A 89 -5.17 3.47 3.65
CA GLY A 89 -4.30 4.02 4.68
C GLY A 89 -3.16 4.86 4.12
N ASP A 90 -2.04 4.88 4.82
CA ASP A 90 -0.87 5.71 4.55
C ASP A 90 0.39 4.94 4.15
N SER A 91 0.29 3.63 3.98
CA SER A 91 1.35 2.85 3.32
C SER A 91 1.44 3.25 1.85
N ARG A 92 2.66 3.43 1.35
CA ARG A 92 2.89 4.07 0.05
C ARG A 92 3.47 3.13 -1.00
N LEU A 93 3.16 3.43 -2.25
CA LEU A 93 3.81 2.86 -3.42
C LEU A 93 4.45 3.97 -4.24
N TYR A 94 5.72 3.76 -4.57
CA TYR A 94 6.52 4.63 -5.42
C TYR A 94 6.95 3.92 -6.70
N LEU A 95 6.94 4.65 -7.79
CA LEU A 95 7.55 4.27 -9.06
C LEU A 95 8.78 5.15 -9.28
N ILE A 96 9.95 4.51 -9.47
CA ILE A 96 11.19 5.17 -9.82
C ILE A 96 11.49 4.85 -11.27
N ARG A 97 11.44 5.88 -12.13
CA ARG A 97 11.64 5.79 -13.58
C ARG A 97 12.57 6.89 -14.04
N ALA A 98 13.56 6.54 -14.86
CA ALA A 98 14.53 7.49 -15.43
C ALA A 98 15.18 8.42 -14.40
N GLY A 99 15.43 7.91 -13.18
CA GLY A 99 16.05 8.68 -12.10
C GLY A 99 15.07 9.52 -11.26
N ALA A 100 13.80 9.63 -11.66
CA ALA A 100 12.77 10.36 -10.92
C ALA A 100 11.91 9.40 -10.08
N ILE A 101 11.54 9.84 -8.87
CA ILE A 101 10.61 9.12 -8.00
C ILE A 101 9.21 9.73 -8.08
N HIS A 102 8.20 8.88 -8.22
CA HIS A 102 6.80 9.27 -8.28
C HIS A 102 6.01 8.47 -7.25
N ARG A 103 5.38 9.15 -6.30
CA ARG A 103 4.44 8.53 -5.38
C ARG A 103 3.12 8.28 -6.11
N LEU A 104 2.66 7.03 -6.13
CA LEU A 104 1.44 6.62 -6.85
C LEU A 104 0.24 6.42 -5.91
N THR A 105 0.41 6.64 -4.61
CA THR A 105 -0.64 6.52 -3.58
C THR A 105 -0.79 7.84 -2.83
N ASP A 106 -2.01 8.17 -2.45
CA ASP A 106 -2.29 9.31 -1.57
C ASP A 106 -2.65 8.81 -0.17
N ASP A 107 -2.08 9.43 0.87
CA ASP A 107 -2.28 8.99 2.24
C ASP A 107 -3.72 9.23 2.70
N ASP A 108 -4.36 8.23 3.30
CA ASP A 108 -5.63 8.36 4.01
C ASP A 108 -5.40 8.89 5.44
N SER A 109 -4.85 10.08 5.56
CA SER A 109 -4.62 10.75 6.84
C SER A 109 -5.44 12.02 6.98
N TRP A 110 -5.66 12.44 8.23
CA TRP A 110 -6.35 13.70 8.51
C TRP A 110 -5.63 14.88 7.83
N ALA A 111 -4.30 14.93 7.89
CA ALA A 111 -3.55 16.00 7.24
C ALA A 111 -3.73 16.01 5.72
N ALA A 112 -3.67 14.85 5.07
CA ALA A 112 -3.91 14.75 3.63
C ALA A 112 -5.33 15.20 3.26
N THR A 113 -6.33 14.82 4.05
CA THR A 113 -7.72 15.24 3.87
C THR A 113 -7.86 16.77 3.96
N ILE A 114 -7.24 17.42 4.95
CA ILE A 114 -7.30 18.87 5.13
C ILE A 114 -6.60 19.58 3.99
N LEU A 115 -5.41 19.13 3.57
CA LEU A 115 -4.66 19.71 2.44
C LEU A 115 -5.44 19.63 1.13
N ALA A 116 -6.17 18.54 0.90
CA ALA A 116 -7.02 18.38 -0.28
C ALA A 116 -8.22 19.36 -0.30
N HIS A 117 -8.72 19.75 0.87
CA HIS A 117 -9.89 20.64 1.00
C HIS A 117 -9.54 22.12 1.09
N ASP A 118 -8.34 22.48 1.53
CA ASP A 118 -7.91 23.90 1.60
C ASP A 118 -6.56 24.09 0.88
N PRO A 119 -6.59 24.56 -0.38
CA PRO A 119 -5.38 24.80 -1.17
C PRO A 119 -4.44 25.89 -0.63
N ARG A 120 -4.88 26.64 0.39
CA ARG A 120 -4.04 27.67 1.02
C ARG A 120 -3.10 27.10 2.07
N LEU A 121 -3.37 25.89 2.54
CA LEU A 121 -2.56 25.19 3.52
C LEU A 121 -1.43 24.42 2.83
N THR A 122 -0.29 24.34 3.51
CA THR A 122 0.87 23.56 3.09
C THR A 122 1.14 22.43 4.08
N ALA A 123 1.91 21.43 3.67
CA ALA A 123 2.34 20.36 4.55
C ALA A 123 3.08 20.89 5.79
N SER A 124 3.83 22.00 5.66
CA SER A 124 4.54 22.62 6.77
C SER A 124 3.60 23.22 7.82
N ASP A 125 2.41 23.69 7.42
CA ASP A 125 1.41 24.25 8.34
C ASP A 125 0.83 23.16 9.26
N LEU A 126 0.73 21.94 8.75
CA LEU A 126 0.19 20.79 9.46
C LEU A 126 1.27 19.92 10.12
N ALA A 127 2.56 20.15 9.86
CA ALA A 127 3.67 19.31 10.34
C ALA A 127 3.70 19.11 11.86
N ARG A 128 3.23 20.09 12.63
CA ARG A 128 3.18 20.04 14.10
C ARG A 128 1.80 19.71 14.66
N HIS A 129 0.80 19.50 13.80
CA HIS A 129 -0.55 19.23 14.28
C HIS A 129 -0.64 17.83 14.92
N PRO A 130 -1.24 17.69 16.12
CA PRO A 130 -1.30 16.41 16.84
C PRO A 130 -2.01 15.31 16.03
N MET A 131 -2.99 15.67 15.20
CA MET A 131 -3.79 14.75 14.39
C MET A 131 -3.19 14.43 13.01
N ARG A 132 -2.03 14.98 12.66
CA ARG A 132 -1.52 14.87 11.28
C ARG A 132 -1.45 13.43 10.74
N ASN A 133 -1.10 12.48 11.59
CA ASN A 133 -0.95 11.06 11.26
C ASN A 133 -2.19 10.22 11.63
N VAL A 134 -3.31 10.84 12.03
CA VAL A 134 -4.53 10.10 12.31
C VAL A 134 -5.10 9.60 11.00
N LEU A 135 -5.23 8.28 10.87
CA LEU A 135 -5.77 7.64 9.67
C LEU A 135 -7.29 7.85 9.58
N THR A 136 -7.75 8.18 8.40
CA THR A 136 -9.18 8.40 8.08
C THR A 136 -9.83 7.16 7.46
N ASN A 137 -9.02 6.25 6.93
CA ASN A 137 -9.46 5.02 6.27
C ASN A 137 -8.46 3.90 6.54
N VAL A 138 -8.93 2.79 7.12
CA VAL A 138 -8.13 1.60 7.45
C VAL A 138 -8.97 0.34 7.28
N LEU A 139 -8.35 -0.78 6.97
CA LEU A 139 -9.01 -2.08 6.94
C LEU A 139 -9.46 -2.50 8.34
N GLY A 140 -10.66 -3.01 8.45
CA GLY A 140 -11.22 -3.57 9.68
C GLY A 140 -11.93 -2.57 10.59
N ALA A 141 -11.80 -1.26 10.36
CA ALA A 141 -12.47 -0.26 11.19
C ALA A 141 -13.99 -0.18 10.93
N ARG A 142 -14.43 -0.51 9.72
CA ARG A 142 -15.83 -0.46 9.30
C ARG A 142 -16.14 -1.66 8.38
N ASP A 143 -17.43 -2.02 8.27
CA ASP A 143 -17.87 -3.08 7.34
C ASP A 143 -17.49 -2.77 5.89
N GLN A 144 -17.57 -1.50 5.49
CA GLN A 144 -17.17 -1.01 4.17
C GLN A 144 -15.91 -0.15 4.27
N VAL A 145 -15.07 -0.25 3.24
CA VAL A 145 -13.80 0.48 3.11
C VAL A 145 -13.70 1.08 1.71
N ASP A 146 -13.15 2.27 1.62
CA ASP A 146 -12.79 2.89 0.36
C ASP A 146 -11.43 2.32 -0.10
N VAL A 147 -11.44 1.56 -1.19
CA VAL A 147 -10.21 1.03 -1.80
C VAL A 147 -9.82 1.95 -2.95
N HIS A 148 -8.70 2.65 -2.78
CA HIS A 148 -8.15 3.48 -3.86
C HIS A 148 -7.45 2.60 -4.88
N MET A 149 -7.79 2.80 -6.16
CA MET A 149 -7.29 2.02 -7.28
C MET A 149 -6.61 2.91 -8.31
N SER A 150 -5.47 2.47 -8.83
CA SER A 150 -4.84 3.07 -10.00
C SER A 150 -4.18 2.01 -10.87
N GLU A 151 -3.95 2.32 -12.15
CA GLU A 151 -3.31 1.41 -13.11
C GLU A 151 -2.21 2.15 -13.85
N HIS A 152 -1.05 1.50 -13.98
CA HIS A 152 0.15 2.08 -14.59
C HIS A 152 0.79 1.08 -15.55
N ASN A 153 1.28 1.57 -16.68
CA ASN A 153 2.12 0.76 -17.56
C ASN A 153 3.56 0.84 -17.07
N LEU A 154 4.19 -0.32 -16.90
CA LEU A 154 5.59 -0.44 -16.53
C LEU A 154 6.48 -0.45 -17.77
N GLU A 155 7.65 0.15 -17.66
CA GLU A 155 8.70 0.16 -18.67
C GLU A 155 9.93 -0.61 -18.16
N PRO A 156 10.68 -1.28 -19.07
CA PRO A 156 11.92 -1.94 -18.67
C PRO A 156 12.86 -0.96 -17.93
N GLY A 157 13.34 -1.37 -16.76
CA GLY A 157 14.18 -0.54 -15.88
C GLY A 157 13.43 0.18 -14.76
N ASP A 158 12.10 0.16 -14.75
CA ASP A 158 11.32 0.68 -13.63
C ASP A 158 11.65 -0.05 -12.33
N ILE A 159 11.72 0.74 -11.25
CA ILE A 159 11.81 0.22 -9.89
C ILE A 159 10.54 0.60 -9.16
N VAL A 160 9.93 -0.37 -8.48
CA VAL A 160 8.75 -0.15 -7.64
C VAL A 160 9.12 -0.42 -6.20
N LEU A 161 8.76 0.53 -5.33
CA LEU A 161 8.94 0.43 -3.88
C LEU A 161 7.57 0.53 -3.20
N LEU A 162 7.21 -0.48 -2.40
CA LEU A 162 6.09 -0.43 -1.47
C LEU A 162 6.66 -0.34 -0.06
N CYS A 163 6.08 0.53 0.77
CA CYS A 163 6.60 0.69 2.13
C CYS A 163 5.53 1.16 3.14
N SER A 164 5.80 0.85 4.42
CA SER A 164 5.07 1.41 5.56
C SER A 164 5.58 2.81 5.92
N ASP A 165 4.84 3.50 6.78
CA ASP A 165 5.18 4.80 7.35
C ASP A 165 6.48 4.78 8.17
N GLY A 166 6.83 3.65 8.78
CA GLY A 166 8.13 3.47 9.43
C GLY A 166 9.34 3.70 8.50
N LEU A 167 9.16 3.57 7.18
CA LEU A 167 10.19 3.91 6.19
C LEU A 167 10.07 5.38 5.73
N HIS A 168 8.95 5.75 5.11
CA HIS A 168 8.77 7.06 4.50
C HIS A 168 8.55 8.20 5.52
N GLY A 169 8.29 7.88 6.78
CA GLY A 169 8.20 8.86 7.85
C GLY A 169 9.54 9.42 8.32
N VAL A 170 10.65 8.76 7.96
CA VAL A 170 12.01 9.15 8.37
C VAL A 170 13.00 9.28 7.20
N LEU A 171 12.63 8.84 6.01
CA LEU A 171 13.41 8.99 4.78
C LEU A 171 12.61 9.81 3.76
N GLU A 172 13.23 10.88 3.27
CA GLU A 172 12.67 11.68 2.19
C GLU A 172 12.70 10.92 0.85
N ASP A 173 11.82 11.30 -0.07
CA ASP A 173 11.65 10.61 -1.36
C ASP A 173 12.96 10.52 -2.16
N GLU A 174 13.80 11.57 -2.13
CA GLU A 174 15.11 11.59 -2.79
C GLU A 174 16.08 10.55 -2.22
N MET A 175 16.03 10.31 -0.90
CA MET A 175 16.84 9.28 -0.25
C MET A 175 16.36 7.88 -0.64
N LEU A 176 15.06 7.66 -0.67
CA LEU A 176 14.45 6.40 -1.13
C LEU A 176 14.91 6.09 -2.57
N ALA A 177 14.78 7.06 -3.47
CA ALA A 177 15.22 6.93 -4.86
C ALA A 177 16.72 6.66 -4.97
N SER A 178 17.55 7.41 -4.25
CA SER A 178 19.00 7.26 -4.28
C SER A 178 19.43 5.86 -3.87
N ILE A 179 18.89 5.31 -2.79
CA ILE A 179 19.22 3.96 -2.33
C ILE A 179 18.80 2.91 -3.36
N ALA A 180 17.57 3.02 -3.88
CA ALA A 180 17.04 2.05 -4.84
C ALA A 180 17.76 2.08 -6.20
N LEU A 181 18.22 3.26 -6.66
CA LEU A 181 18.93 3.42 -7.93
C LEU A 181 20.39 2.96 -7.84
N ASN A 182 21.07 3.26 -6.72
CA ASN A 182 22.50 2.98 -6.58
C ASN A 182 22.81 1.54 -6.17
N GLU A 183 21.79 0.75 -5.81
CA GLU A 183 21.95 -0.67 -5.46
C GLU A 183 21.23 -1.55 -6.49
N PRO A 184 21.99 -2.21 -7.41
CA PRO A 184 21.39 -3.07 -8.44
C PRO A 184 20.67 -4.30 -7.88
N ASP A 185 21.16 -4.85 -6.77
CA ASP A 185 20.54 -5.98 -6.09
C ASP A 185 19.36 -5.51 -5.25
N VAL A 186 18.16 -6.01 -5.56
CA VAL A 186 16.91 -5.59 -4.90
C VAL A 186 16.85 -6.01 -3.43
N ASP A 187 17.47 -7.13 -3.06
CA ASP A 187 17.52 -7.60 -1.67
C ASP A 187 18.43 -6.69 -0.84
N LEU A 188 19.59 -6.31 -1.40
CA LEU A 188 20.48 -5.36 -0.76
C LEU A 188 19.86 -3.97 -0.70
N ALA A 189 19.19 -3.50 -1.76
CA ALA A 189 18.48 -2.23 -1.76
C ALA A 189 17.43 -2.19 -0.65
N THR A 190 16.62 -3.25 -0.53
CA THR A 190 15.59 -3.37 0.51
C THR A 190 16.20 -3.34 1.91
N ARG A 191 17.27 -4.08 2.16
CA ARG A 191 17.98 -4.05 3.46
C ARG A 191 18.54 -2.67 3.77
N LYS A 192 19.19 -2.01 2.81
CA LYS A 192 19.73 -0.65 2.98
C LYS A 192 18.64 0.36 3.32
N LEU A 193 17.46 0.26 2.69
CA LEU A 193 16.33 1.11 3.00
C LEU A 193 15.90 0.94 4.46
N VAL A 194 15.70 -0.30 4.90
CA VAL A 194 15.28 -0.61 6.29
C VAL A 194 16.34 -0.17 7.30
N ASP A 195 17.61 -0.52 7.07
CA ASP A 195 18.71 -0.16 7.98
C ASP A 195 18.89 1.37 8.07
N THR A 196 18.73 2.07 6.96
CA THR A 196 18.82 3.53 6.93
C THR A 196 17.66 4.17 7.72
N ALA A 197 16.44 3.64 7.60
CA ALA A 197 15.31 4.13 8.37
C ALA A 197 15.51 3.92 9.89
N ILE A 198 15.99 2.76 10.29
CA ILE A 198 16.30 2.45 11.70
C ILE A 198 17.39 3.40 12.22
N ASN A 199 18.46 3.60 11.45
CA ASN A 199 19.56 4.50 11.81
C ASN A 199 19.12 5.97 11.87
N ASN A 200 18.11 6.37 11.07
CA ASN A 200 17.50 7.70 11.13
C ASN A 200 16.45 7.83 12.25
N GLY A 201 16.34 6.83 13.12
CA GLY A 201 15.52 6.91 14.32
C GLY A 201 14.06 6.53 14.12
N SER A 202 13.74 5.72 13.10
CA SER A 202 12.40 5.14 13.01
C SER A 202 12.07 4.39 14.29
N ARG A 203 10.88 4.66 14.85
CA ARG A 203 10.36 4.04 16.08
C ARG A 203 9.21 3.08 15.82
N ASP A 204 8.85 2.92 14.54
CA ASP A 204 7.77 2.06 14.10
C ASP A 204 8.30 0.84 13.34
N ASN A 205 7.42 -0.12 13.06
CA ASN A 205 7.73 -1.25 12.21
C ASN A 205 8.08 -0.77 10.79
N VAL A 206 9.23 -1.15 10.30
CA VAL A 206 9.72 -0.77 8.96
C VAL A 206 9.53 -1.92 8.01
N THR A 207 8.68 -1.73 7.02
CA THR A 207 8.46 -2.73 5.96
C THR A 207 8.76 -2.11 4.60
N ALA A 208 9.51 -2.82 3.77
CA ALA A 208 9.79 -2.44 2.40
C ALA A 208 9.76 -3.64 1.46
N ILE A 209 9.23 -3.44 0.26
CA ILE A 209 9.29 -4.39 -0.85
C ILE A 209 9.81 -3.62 -2.06
N VAL A 210 10.88 -4.11 -2.67
CA VAL A 210 11.44 -3.54 -3.90
C VAL A 210 11.42 -4.58 -5.00
N PHE A 211 10.96 -4.20 -6.19
CA PHE A 211 11.15 -5.01 -7.38
C PHE A 211 11.56 -4.15 -8.58
N ARG A 212 12.26 -4.77 -9.55
CA ARG A 212 12.62 -4.17 -10.83
C ARG A 212 11.85 -4.84 -11.94
N PHE A 213 11.30 -4.04 -12.83
CA PHE A 213 10.64 -4.56 -14.02
C PHE A 213 11.62 -4.60 -15.19
N ASN A 214 11.91 -5.82 -15.66
CA ASN A 214 12.88 -6.06 -16.74
C ASN A 214 12.23 -6.21 -18.13
N GLY A 215 10.93 -5.92 -18.21
CA GLY A 215 10.15 -6.15 -19.44
C GLY A 215 9.33 -7.44 -19.37
N VAL A 216 8.44 -7.59 -20.35
CA VAL A 216 7.66 -8.81 -20.52
C VAL A 216 8.53 -9.81 -21.29
N PRO A 217 8.65 -11.07 -20.84
CA PRO A 217 9.36 -12.09 -21.64
C PRO A 217 8.74 -12.22 -23.04
N ALA A 218 9.62 -12.35 -24.05
CA ALA A 218 9.22 -12.52 -25.44
C ALA A 218 8.52 -13.88 -25.66
#